data_38b597a3ffd44077734b634a787e7744
#
_entry.id   38b597a3ffd44077734b634a787e7744
#
_cell.length_a   1.000
_cell.length_b   1.000
_cell.length_c   1.000
_cell.angle_alpha   90.00
_cell.angle_beta   90.00
_cell.angle_gamma   90.00
#
_symmetry.space_group_name_H-M   'P 1'
#
loop_
_entity.id
_entity.type
_entity.pdbx_description
1 polymer ?
#
loop_
_entity_poly.entity_id
_entity_poly.type
_entity_poly.pdbx_seq_one_letter_code
_entity_poly.pdbx_strand_id
1 'polypeptide(L)'
;MRPASDGSGPAAGARVAAFGLGGGWAELRAVDPAELAVLPDAVDLGTAATLPAAGVSALRAVRRLGSLLGRRVLVTGASGGVGRFAVQLAALSGAHVIASVGTRARGAGLRDLGAAEVVVGLDEVTEPVHAALDNVGGPLLAQALDLVAEHGAVIQIGAASNQPTTLTLAHKLVNKRLDLFVVGEGLTTTPNGVWNFGPDIALLAELVAAHRLTPHIGWRGPWHRAPEAVEALRSRRVAGKAVLDIT
;
A
#
# COMPACT_ATOMS: atom_id res chain seq x y z
N MET A 1 -21.82 10.83 -9.60
CA MET A 1 -22.25 10.63 -8.21
C MET A 1 -23.59 11.31 -7.97
N ARG A 2 -24.46 10.75 -7.10
CA ARG A 2 -25.67 11.44 -6.59
C ARG A 2 -25.29 12.15 -5.28
N PRO A 3 -25.82 13.35 -4.99
CA PRO A 3 -25.53 14.04 -3.73
C PRO A 3 -26.10 13.26 -2.54
N ALA A 4 -25.53 13.50 -1.36
CA ALA A 4 -26.11 13.02 -0.11
C ALA A 4 -27.46 13.73 0.16
N SER A 5 -28.42 13.01 0.76
CA SER A 5 -29.76 13.55 1.00
C SER A 5 -29.79 14.70 2.02
N ASP A 6 -28.77 14.79 2.87
CA ASP A 6 -28.59 15.82 3.92
C ASP A 6 -27.73 17.01 3.45
N GLY A 7 -27.32 17.04 2.16
CA GLY A 7 -26.44 18.07 1.62
C GLY A 7 -24.97 17.94 2.02
N SER A 8 -24.59 16.91 2.79
CA SER A 8 -23.19 16.61 3.06
C SER A 8 -22.51 15.99 1.83
N GLY A 9 -21.19 16.14 1.74
CA GLY A 9 -20.42 15.54 0.67
C GLY A 9 -20.28 16.37 -0.62
N PRO A 10 -19.57 15.85 -1.63
CA PRO A 10 -19.27 16.58 -2.85
C PRO A 10 -20.50 16.80 -3.74
N ALA A 11 -20.42 17.82 -4.60
CA ALA A 11 -21.47 18.14 -5.57
C ALA A 11 -21.76 16.97 -6.52
N ALA A 12 -22.99 16.90 -7.06
CA ALA A 12 -23.34 15.91 -8.08
C ALA A 12 -22.41 16.02 -9.29
N GLY A 13 -21.98 14.87 -9.82
CA GLY A 13 -21.03 14.81 -10.93
C GLY A 13 -19.57 14.91 -10.52
N ALA A 14 -19.22 15.25 -9.27
CA ALA A 14 -17.84 15.25 -8.81
C ALA A 14 -17.19 13.86 -9.00
N ARG A 15 -15.93 13.88 -9.44
CA ARG A 15 -15.10 12.70 -9.55
C ARG A 15 -14.54 12.38 -8.17
N VAL A 16 -14.73 11.15 -7.70
CA VAL A 16 -14.32 10.75 -6.35
C VAL A 16 -13.64 9.39 -6.35
N ALA A 17 -12.77 9.17 -5.37
CA ALA A 17 -12.34 7.84 -4.97
C ALA A 17 -12.78 7.59 -3.53
N ALA A 18 -13.16 6.35 -3.21
CA ALA A 18 -13.65 5.99 -1.89
C ALA A 18 -13.07 4.65 -1.44
N PHE A 19 -12.94 4.48 -0.13
CA PHE A 19 -12.57 3.22 0.48
C PHE A 19 -13.54 2.89 1.62
N GLY A 20 -14.00 1.65 1.65
CA GLY A 20 -14.82 1.12 2.72
C GLY A 20 -14.93 -0.39 2.58
N LEU A 21 -15.31 -1.07 3.67
CA LEU A 21 -15.22 -2.53 3.79
C LEU A 21 -16.34 -3.31 3.05
N GLY A 22 -17.25 -2.67 2.34
CA GLY A 22 -18.33 -3.36 1.65
C GLY A 22 -18.80 -2.65 0.39
N GLY A 23 -19.53 -3.37 -0.45
CA GLY A 23 -20.24 -2.81 -1.61
C GLY A 23 -19.38 -2.29 -2.77
N GLY A 24 -18.07 -2.61 -2.80
CA GLY A 24 -17.15 -2.10 -3.82
C GLY A 24 -17.28 -2.74 -5.21
N TRP A 25 -17.98 -3.88 -5.32
CA TRP A 25 -18.21 -4.58 -6.56
C TRP A 25 -19.62 -4.29 -7.08
N ALA A 26 -19.89 -3.04 -7.37
CA ALA A 26 -21.19 -2.56 -7.80
C ALA A 26 -21.07 -1.30 -8.66
N GLU A 27 -22.04 -1.09 -9.56
CA GLU A 27 -22.19 0.15 -10.34
C GLU A 27 -22.53 1.36 -9.47
N LEU A 28 -23.27 1.11 -8.38
CA LEU A 28 -23.70 2.13 -7.42
C LEU A 28 -23.41 1.65 -5.99
N ARG A 29 -22.87 2.56 -5.19
CA ARG A 29 -22.58 2.32 -3.78
C ARG A 29 -22.94 3.56 -2.96
N ALA A 30 -23.60 3.36 -1.82
CA ALA A 30 -23.70 4.40 -0.80
C ALA A 30 -22.35 4.51 -0.06
N VAL A 31 -21.83 5.71 0.09
CA VAL A 31 -20.53 5.97 0.71
C VAL A 31 -20.69 7.14 1.68
N ASP A 32 -20.16 7.00 2.88
CA ASP A 32 -20.07 8.11 3.82
C ASP A 32 -19.05 9.15 3.29
N PRO A 33 -19.33 10.46 3.36
CA PRO A 33 -18.40 11.50 2.92
C PRO A 33 -17.00 11.41 3.55
N ALA A 34 -16.86 10.87 4.76
CA ALA A 34 -15.58 10.66 5.41
C ALA A 34 -14.71 9.58 4.75
N GLU A 35 -15.32 8.65 4.00
CA GLU A 35 -14.65 7.55 3.31
C GLU A 35 -14.15 7.92 1.90
N LEU A 36 -14.47 9.13 1.41
CA LEU A 36 -14.16 9.52 0.04
C LEU A 36 -13.31 10.79 -0.04
N ALA A 37 -12.66 10.95 -1.19
CA ALA A 37 -11.99 12.19 -1.58
C ALA A 37 -12.42 12.62 -2.99
N VAL A 38 -12.55 13.91 -3.20
CA VAL A 38 -12.68 14.51 -4.54
C VAL A 38 -11.34 14.41 -5.23
N LEU A 39 -11.36 14.03 -6.51
CA LEU A 39 -10.16 13.84 -7.30
C LEU A 39 -9.79 15.11 -8.08
N PRO A 40 -8.49 15.47 -8.10
CA PRO A 40 -7.98 16.47 -9.05
C PRO A 40 -8.29 16.05 -10.51
N ASP A 41 -8.55 17.00 -11.39
CA ASP A 41 -8.87 16.76 -12.81
C ASP A 41 -7.76 16.02 -13.55
N ALA A 42 -6.50 16.21 -13.15
CA ALA A 42 -5.34 15.57 -13.74
C ALA A 42 -5.24 14.05 -13.43
N VAL A 43 -6.01 13.51 -12.48
CA VAL A 43 -5.98 12.09 -12.09
C VAL A 43 -7.07 11.33 -12.80
N ASP A 44 -6.72 10.35 -13.65
CA ASP A 44 -7.72 9.48 -14.27
C ASP A 44 -8.34 8.51 -13.26
N LEU A 45 -9.58 8.06 -13.53
CA LEU A 45 -10.35 7.21 -12.61
C LEU A 45 -9.70 5.84 -12.38
N GLY A 46 -9.06 5.27 -13.40
CA GLY A 46 -8.35 3.99 -13.26
C GLY A 46 -7.16 4.10 -12.32
N THR A 47 -6.38 5.17 -12.44
CA THR A 47 -5.29 5.50 -11.52
C THR A 47 -5.84 5.75 -10.10
N ALA A 48 -6.90 6.55 -9.98
CA ALA A 48 -7.54 6.82 -8.69
C ALA A 48 -8.06 5.55 -8.00
N ALA A 49 -8.60 4.58 -8.74
CA ALA A 49 -9.06 3.30 -8.20
C ALA A 49 -7.96 2.45 -7.54
N THR A 50 -6.68 2.75 -7.79
CA THR A 50 -5.55 2.06 -7.16
C THR A 50 -5.22 2.58 -5.76
N LEU A 51 -5.64 3.81 -5.42
CA LEU A 51 -5.22 4.55 -4.22
C LEU A 51 -5.85 4.02 -2.92
N PRO A 52 -7.17 3.72 -2.88
CA PRO A 52 -7.87 3.53 -1.60
C PRO A 52 -7.25 2.43 -0.73
N ALA A 53 -7.20 1.19 -1.18
CA ALA A 53 -6.68 0.10 -0.36
C ALA A 53 -5.14 0.09 -0.30
N ALA A 54 -4.48 0.04 -1.46
CA ALA A 54 -3.04 -0.18 -1.51
C ALA A 54 -2.25 1.08 -1.13
N GLY A 55 -2.66 2.24 -1.65
CA GLY A 55 -2.02 3.51 -1.34
C GLY A 55 -2.20 3.90 0.12
N VAL A 56 -3.43 3.82 0.65
CA VAL A 56 -3.72 4.14 2.04
C VAL A 56 -3.00 3.20 3.01
N SER A 57 -2.95 1.88 2.72
CA SER A 57 -2.18 0.94 3.56
C SER A 57 -0.70 1.31 3.60
N ALA A 58 -0.09 1.58 2.46
CA ALA A 58 1.31 1.99 2.39
C ALA A 58 1.57 3.32 3.11
N LEU A 59 0.72 4.33 2.89
CA LEU A 59 0.84 5.65 3.52
C LEU A 59 0.79 5.55 5.05
N ARG A 60 -0.19 4.84 5.58
CA ARG A 60 -0.37 4.68 7.02
C ARG A 60 0.75 3.86 7.65
N ALA A 61 1.21 2.80 6.96
CA ALA A 61 2.34 2.00 7.43
C ALA A 61 3.65 2.83 7.47
N VAL A 62 3.91 3.64 6.44
CA VAL A 62 5.07 4.56 6.43
C VAL A 62 5.00 5.56 7.57
N ARG A 63 3.82 6.17 7.81
CA ARG A 63 3.63 7.14 8.92
C ARG A 63 3.89 6.54 10.30
N ARG A 64 3.61 5.24 10.50
CA ARG A 64 3.89 4.53 11.77
C ARG A 64 5.38 4.39 12.09
N LEU A 65 6.24 4.52 11.09
CA LEU A 65 7.68 4.46 11.26
C LEU A 65 8.29 5.77 11.78
N GLY A 66 7.54 6.88 11.77
CA GLY A 66 8.02 8.19 12.19
C GLY A 66 8.96 8.82 11.16
N SER A 67 10.03 9.49 11.60
CA SER A 67 10.99 10.16 10.72
C SER A 67 11.89 9.15 10.01
N LEU A 68 11.92 9.23 8.68
CA LEU A 68 12.70 8.32 7.83
C LEU A 68 13.89 8.98 7.13
N LEU A 69 14.13 10.26 7.35
CA LEU A 69 15.22 11.00 6.71
C LEU A 69 16.56 10.33 6.99
N GLY A 70 17.25 9.88 5.94
CA GLY A 70 18.53 9.19 6.00
C GLY A 70 18.47 7.77 6.59
N ARG A 71 17.29 7.21 6.87
CA ARG A 71 17.12 5.87 7.45
C ARG A 71 17.04 4.79 6.35
N ARG A 72 17.68 3.64 6.58
CA ARG A 72 17.56 2.45 5.72
C ARG A 72 16.22 1.77 6.03
N VAL A 73 15.39 1.60 5.03
CA VAL A 73 14.05 0.99 5.13
C VAL A 73 13.91 -0.15 4.13
N LEU A 74 13.65 -1.34 4.63
CA LEU A 74 13.37 -2.53 3.83
C LEU A 74 11.88 -2.57 3.46
N VAL A 75 11.58 -2.85 2.20
CA VAL A 75 10.22 -3.13 1.72
C VAL A 75 10.19 -4.52 1.12
N THR A 76 9.53 -5.50 1.77
CA THR A 76 9.34 -6.83 1.19
C THR A 76 8.13 -6.85 0.25
N GLY A 77 8.15 -7.74 -0.76
CA GLY A 77 7.08 -7.76 -1.75
C GLY A 77 6.95 -6.44 -2.52
N ALA A 78 8.07 -5.74 -2.72
CA ALA A 78 8.14 -4.39 -3.28
C ALA A 78 7.49 -4.24 -4.66
N SER A 79 7.41 -5.31 -5.46
CA SER A 79 6.76 -5.29 -6.80
C SER A 79 5.23 -5.36 -6.76
N GLY A 80 4.65 -5.65 -5.60
CA GLY A 80 3.21 -5.77 -5.41
C GLY A 80 2.47 -4.43 -5.36
N GLY A 81 1.14 -4.49 -5.26
CA GLY A 81 0.29 -3.30 -5.24
C GLY A 81 0.63 -2.34 -4.09
N VAL A 82 0.71 -2.84 -2.85
CA VAL A 82 1.09 -2.03 -1.68
C VAL A 82 2.59 -1.72 -1.70
N GLY A 83 3.44 -2.69 -2.06
CA GLY A 83 4.89 -2.54 -2.05
C GLY A 83 5.40 -1.39 -2.93
N ARG A 84 4.85 -1.22 -4.14
CA ARG A 84 5.22 -0.10 -5.04
C ARG A 84 4.85 1.26 -4.47
N PHE A 85 3.74 1.38 -3.75
CA PHE A 85 3.41 2.61 -3.02
C PHE A 85 4.35 2.82 -1.83
N ALA A 86 4.64 1.75 -1.06
CA ALA A 86 5.52 1.82 0.09
C ALA A 86 6.94 2.28 -0.28
N VAL A 87 7.50 1.77 -1.40
CA VAL A 87 8.80 2.22 -1.92
C VAL A 87 8.80 3.71 -2.19
N GLN A 88 7.81 4.21 -2.94
CA GLN A 88 7.73 5.63 -3.30
C GLN A 88 7.51 6.53 -2.08
N LEU A 89 6.60 6.17 -1.19
CA LEU A 89 6.26 6.98 -0.02
C LEU A 89 7.41 7.00 0.99
N ALA A 90 8.13 5.88 1.18
CA ALA A 90 9.33 5.85 2.02
C ALA A 90 10.46 6.71 1.41
N ALA A 91 10.69 6.62 0.10
CA ALA A 91 11.66 7.47 -0.59
C ALA A 91 11.31 8.96 -0.52
N LEU A 92 10.03 9.32 -0.72
CA LEU A 92 9.53 10.69 -0.53
C LEU A 92 9.70 11.20 0.90
N SER A 93 9.76 10.29 1.88
CA SER A 93 10.02 10.60 3.29
C SER A 93 11.53 10.68 3.61
N GLY A 94 12.39 10.57 2.61
CA GLY A 94 13.85 10.68 2.74
C GLY A 94 14.57 9.39 3.15
N ALA A 95 13.91 8.22 3.05
CA ALA A 95 14.53 6.94 3.36
C ALA A 95 15.49 6.47 2.25
N HIS A 96 16.55 5.74 2.65
CA HIS A 96 17.28 4.86 1.76
C HIS A 96 16.52 3.55 1.65
N VAL A 97 15.78 3.36 0.56
CA VAL A 97 14.84 2.24 0.39
C VAL A 97 15.50 1.03 -0.22
N ILE A 98 15.39 -0.11 0.44
CA ILE A 98 15.81 -1.43 -0.03
C ILE A 98 14.56 -2.21 -0.44
N ALA A 99 14.37 -2.41 -1.73
CA ALA A 99 13.21 -3.09 -2.30
C ALA A 99 13.51 -4.58 -2.52
N SER A 100 12.89 -5.46 -1.69
CA SER A 100 13.03 -6.91 -1.84
C SER A 100 11.93 -7.49 -2.73
N VAL A 101 12.34 -8.28 -3.70
CA VAL A 101 11.48 -8.97 -4.66
C VAL A 101 11.76 -10.47 -4.71
N GLY A 102 10.79 -11.25 -5.18
CA GLY A 102 10.95 -12.71 -5.29
C GLY A 102 11.79 -13.17 -6.49
N THR A 103 11.92 -12.33 -7.52
CA THR A 103 12.76 -12.61 -8.70
C THR A 103 13.32 -11.30 -9.26
N ARG A 104 14.48 -11.34 -9.91
CA ARG A 104 15.12 -10.16 -10.50
C ARG A 104 14.22 -9.42 -11.50
N ALA A 105 13.47 -10.15 -12.31
CA ALA A 105 12.53 -9.56 -13.28
C ALA A 105 11.46 -8.69 -12.63
N ARG A 106 11.02 -9.04 -11.40
CA ARG A 106 10.04 -8.26 -10.64
C ARG A 106 10.59 -6.96 -10.07
N GLY A 107 11.92 -6.81 -10.04
CA GLY A 107 12.59 -5.58 -9.61
C GLY A 107 12.55 -4.46 -10.65
N ALA A 108 12.13 -4.74 -11.88
CA ALA A 108 12.11 -3.75 -12.95
C ALA A 108 11.31 -2.50 -12.57
N GLY A 109 11.89 -1.31 -12.82
CA GLY A 109 11.32 0.00 -12.56
C GLY A 109 11.25 0.41 -11.07
N LEU A 110 11.68 -0.42 -10.11
CA LEU A 110 11.63 -0.03 -8.69
C LEU A 110 12.66 1.05 -8.34
N ARG A 111 13.78 1.12 -9.06
CA ARG A 111 14.77 2.20 -8.88
C ARG A 111 14.19 3.54 -9.33
N ASP A 112 13.44 3.57 -10.43
CA ASP A 112 12.77 4.77 -10.93
C ASP A 112 11.67 5.25 -9.96
N LEU A 113 11.15 4.33 -9.14
CA LEU A 113 10.20 4.64 -8.07
C LEU A 113 10.87 5.07 -6.75
N GLY A 114 12.21 5.21 -6.71
CA GLY A 114 12.95 5.69 -5.57
C GLY A 114 13.60 4.60 -4.70
N ALA A 115 13.63 3.33 -5.14
CA ALA A 115 14.43 2.32 -4.46
C ALA A 115 15.93 2.57 -4.70
N ALA A 116 16.69 2.77 -3.64
CA ALA A 116 18.15 2.89 -3.70
C ALA A 116 18.78 1.53 -4.02
N GLU A 117 18.22 0.46 -3.45
CA GLU A 117 18.67 -0.91 -3.69
C GLU A 117 17.49 -1.80 -4.10
N VAL A 118 17.74 -2.76 -5.00
CA VAL A 118 16.78 -3.80 -5.36
C VAL A 118 17.47 -5.15 -5.19
N VAL A 119 16.92 -5.98 -4.29
CA VAL A 119 17.48 -7.28 -3.87
C VAL A 119 16.51 -8.42 -4.16
N VAL A 120 17.04 -9.62 -4.37
CA VAL A 120 16.25 -10.85 -4.52
C VAL A 120 16.32 -11.66 -3.22
N GLY A 121 15.20 -11.75 -2.52
CA GLY A 121 15.20 -12.27 -1.15
C GLY A 121 15.77 -11.27 -0.15
N LEU A 122 16.29 -11.74 0.98
CA LEU A 122 16.87 -10.89 2.03
C LEU A 122 18.35 -11.19 2.31
N ASP A 123 18.91 -12.26 1.76
CA ASP A 123 20.30 -12.66 2.00
C ASP A 123 21.31 -11.66 1.42
N GLU A 124 20.88 -10.85 0.44
CA GLU A 124 21.68 -9.76 -0.12
C GLU A 124 21.74 -8.50 0.78
N VAL A 125 20.92 -8.44 1.83
CA VAL A 125 20.89 -7.29 2.77
C VAL A 125 21.91 -7.51 3.87
N THR A 126 23.09 -6.92 3.76
CA THR A 126 24.22 -7.16 4.66
C THR A 126 24.29 -6.20 5.84
N GLU A 127 23.69 -5.02 5.71
CA GLU A 127 23.69 -4.01 6.76
C GLU A 127 22.32 -3.94 7.46
N PRO A 128 22.28 -3.71 8.78
CA PRO A 128 21.02 -3.54 9.48
C PRO A 128 20.15 -2.42 8.90
N VAL A 129 18.84 -2.61 8.96
CA VAL A 129 17.86 -1.60 8.56
C VAL A 129 17.19 -0.97 9.77
N HIS A 130 16.80 0.29 9.67
CA HIS A 130 16.04 0.97 10.72
C HIS A 130 14.62 0.42 10.86
N ALA A 131 14.01 0.08 9.72
CA ALA A 131 12.65 -0.43 9.71
C ALA A 131 12.40 -1.35 8.51
N ALA A 132 11.33 -2.18 8.61
CA ALA A 132 10.82 -2.96 7.49
C ALA A 132 9.31 -2.79 7.33
N LEU A 133 8.87 -2.68 6.09
CA LEU A 133 7.48 -2.69 5.66
C LEU A 133 7.23 -4.05 4.99
N ASP A 134 6.58 -4.97 5.72
CA ASP A 134 6.41 -6.35 5.24
C ASP A 134 5.04 -6.58 4.61
N ASN A 135 5.06 -7.02 3.34
CA ASN A 135 3.86 -7.38 2.58
C ASN A 135 3.73 -8.89 2.36
N VAL A 136 4.69 -9.68 2.81
CA VAL A 136 4.81 -11.10 2.46
C VAL A 136 4.46 -12.04 3.60
N GLY A 137 4.89 -11.73 4.83
CA GLY A 137 4.69 -12.61 5.98
C GLY A 137 5.52 -13.89 5.90
N GLY A 138 5.18 -14.87 6.73
CA GLY A 138 5.83 -16.16 6.79
C GLY A 138 7.32 -16.09 7.15
N PRO A 139 8.16 -16.95 6.60
CA PRO A 139 9.61 -16.94 6.89
C PRO A 139 10.30 -15.63 6.55
N LEU A 140 9.81 -14.89 5.54
CA LEU A 140 10.41 -13.62 5.14
C LEU A 140 10.23 -12.53 6.20
N LEU A 141 9.09 -12.52 6.91
CA LEU A 141 8.86 -11.62 8.04
C LEU A 141 9.85 -11.91 9.19
N ALA A 142 10.10 -13.19 9.50
CA ALA A 142 11.06 -13.57 10.52
C ALA A 142 12.48 -13.09 10.16
N GLN A 143 12.90 -13.29 8.91
CA GLN A 143 14.19 -12.78 8.41
C GLN A 143 14.26 -11.24 8.45
N ALA A 144 13.17 -10.56 8.09
CA ALA A 144 13.12 -9.09 8.16
C ALA A 144 13.31 -8.57 9.60
N LEU A 145 12.75 -9.26 10.60
CA LEU A 145 12.96 -8.96 12.01
C LEU A 145 14.43 -9.09 12.43
N ASP A 146 15.17 -10.06 11.90
CA ASP A 146 16.59 -10.22 12.19
C ASP A 146 17.43 -9.07 11.64
N LEU A 147 17.06 -8.56 10.47
CA LEU A 147 17.74 -7.46 9.79
C LEU A 147 17.46 -6.09 10.42
N VAL A 148 16.35 -5.93 11.14
CA VAL A 148 16.02 -4.65 11.79
C VAL A 148 16.97 -4.43 12.98
N ALA A 149 17.56 -3.23 13.07
CA ALA A 149 18.43 -2.82 14.18
C ALA A 149 17.65 -2.72 15.50
N GLU A 150 18.37 -2.64 16.62
CA GLU A 150 17.76 -2.32 17.92
C GLU A 150 16.99 -1.00 17.85
N HIS A 151 15.87 -0.95 18.55
CA HIS A 151 14.91 0.16 18.54
C HIS A 151 14.24 0.41 17.19
N GLY A 152 14.44 -0.46 16.20
CA GLY A 152 13.76 -0.41 14.94
C GLY A 152 12.37 -1.09 14.97
N ALA A 153 11.67 -1.04 13.85
CA ALA A 153 10.31 -1.56 13.74
C ALA A 153 10.08 -2.36 12.45
N VAL A 154 9.26 -3.40 12.56
CA VAL A 154 8.65 -4.06 11.41
C VAL A 154 7.15 -3.77 11.44
N ILE A 155 6.62 -3.26 10.33
CA ILE A 155 5.19 -3.11 10.11
C ILE A 155 4.77 -4.21 9.13
N GLN A 156 4.07 -5.23 9.62
CA GLN A 156 3.50 -6.27 8.76
C GLN A 156 2.18 -5.77 8.18
N ILE A 157 2.14 -5.50 6.88
CA ILE A 157 0.97 -4.97 6.15
C ILE A 157 0.20 -6.09 5.48
N GLY A 158 0.90 -7.14 5.06
CA GLY A 158 0.30 -8.23 4.32
C GLY A 158 0.87 -9.60 4.66
N ALA A 159 0.25 -10.64 4.11
CA ALA A 159 0.63 -12.03 4.29
C ALA A 159 0.62 -12.80 2.95
N ALA A 160 1.22 -12.21 1.91
CA ALA A 160 1.14 -12.75 0.54
C ALA A 160 1.77 -14.14 0.36
N SER A 161 2.62 -14.59 1.29
CA SER A 161 3.16 -15.96 1.29
C SER A 161 2.10 -17.00 1.60
N ASN A 162 1.06 -16.63 2.34
CA ASN A 162 0.06 -17.52 2.93
C ASN A 162 0.70 -18.64 3.79
N GLN A 163 1.86 -18.35 4.40
CA GLN A 163 2.58 -19.27 5.26
C GLN A 163 2.60 -18.73 6.70
N PRO A 164 2.65 -19.60 7.71
CA PRO A 164 2.80 -19.17 9.10
C PRO A 164 4.16 -18.48 9.30
N THR A 165 4.18 -17.46 10.16
CA THR A 165 5.40 -16.85 10.65
C THR A 165 5.80 -17.51 11.96
N THR A 166 6.96 -18.16 11.99
CA THR A 166 7.49 -18.76 13.21
C THR A 166 8.59 -17.89 13.78
N LEU A 167 8.40 -17.40 15.00
CA LEU A 167 9.40 -16.64 15.74
C LEU A 167 9.96 -17.51 16.86
N THR A 168 11.26 -17.56 16.97
CA THR A 168 11.98 -18.30 18.02
C THR A 168 12.82 -17.32 18.84
N LEU A 169 13.34 -17.78 19.99
CA LEU A 169 14.28 -16.97 20.79
C LEU A 169 15.61 -16.68 20.07
N ALA A 170 15.92 -17.42 19.00
CA ALA A 170 17.09 -17.14 18.17
C ALA A 170 16.93 -15.83 17.37
N HIS A 171 15.69 -15.41 17.07
CA HIS A 171 15.46 -14.09 16.48
C HIS A 171 15.75 -13.02 17.51
N LYS A 172 16.60 -12.07 17.15
CA LYS A 172 16.99 -10.95 18.03
C LYS A 172 15.84 -9.96 18.20
N LEU A 173 14.82 -10.35 18.97
CA LEU A 173 13.61 -9.53 19.19
C LEU A 173 13.79 -8.43 20.26
N VAL A 174 14.92 -8.44 20.97
CA VAL A 174 15.15 -7.51 22.07
C VAL A 174 15.16 -6.06 21.55
N ASN A 175 14.35 -5.21 22.19
CA ASN A 175 14.23 -3.79 21.85
C ASN A 175 13.75 -3.51 20.41
N LYS A 176 13.04 -4.42 19.77
CA LYS A 176 12.42 -4.21 18.45
C LYS A 176 10.90 -4.20 18.55
N ARG A 177 10.25 -3.45 17.67
CA ARG A 177 8.79 -3.41 17.56
C ARG A 177 8.32 -4.20 16.35
N LEU A 178 7.32 -5.05 16.56
CA LEU A 178 6.55 -5.70 15.49
C LEU A 178 5.10 -5.25 15.59
N ASP A 179 4.63 -4.51 14.58
CA ASP A 179 3.25 -4.09 14.46
C ASP A 179 2.54 -4.97 13.42
N LEU A 180 1.49 -5.66 13.83
CA LEU A 180 0.55 -6.32 12.91
C LEU A 180 -0.43 -5.25 12.44
N PHE A 181 -0.25 -4.77 11.21
CA PHE A 181 -1.00 -3.63 10.69
C PHE A 181 -2.24 -4.10 9.91
N VAL A 182 -3.41 -3.71 10.36
CA VAL A 182 -4.64 -3.77 9.58
C VAL A 182 -4.99 -2.36 9.13
N VAL A 183 -5.28 -2.17 7.83
CA VAL A 183 -5.55 -0.84 7.24
C VAL A 183 -6.62 -0.04 7.99
N GLY A 184 -7.49 -0.75 8.69
CA GLY A 184 -8.53 -0.19 9.55
C GLY A 184 -8.16 0.00 11.01
N GLU A 185 -7.01 -0.47 11.48
CA GLU A 185 -6.63 -0.39 12.87
C GLU A 185 -6.12 1.02 13.22
N GLY A 186 -6.49 1.52 14.40
CA GLY A 186 -6.13 2.87 14.84
C GLY A 186 -6.90 3.99 14.15
N LEU A 187 -7.92 3.65 13.37
CA LEU A 187 -8.87 4.62 12.89
C LEU A 187 -9.72 5.09 14.08
N THR A 188 -9.63 6.38 14.34
CA THR A 188 -10.73 7.05 14.99
C THR A 188 -11.92 6.87 14.05
N THR A 189 -12.79 5.93 14.37
CA THR A 189 -14.12 5.94 13.80
C THR A 189 -14.71 7.31 14.13
N THR A 190 -15.33 7.95 13.13
CA THR A 190 -16.21 9.07 13.43
C THR A 190 -17.19 8.61 14.53
N PRO A 191 -17.83 9.54 15.27
CA PRO A 191 -18.82 9.16 16.29
C PRO A 191 -19.86 8.13 15.82
N ASN A 192 -20.08 8.03 14.49
CA ASN A 192 -20.99 7.08 13.85
C ASN A 192 -20.34 5.75 13.44
N GLY A 193 -19.10 5.46 13.85
CA GLY A 193 -18.40 4.21 13.50
C GLY A 193 -17.83 4.17 12.07
N VAL A 194 -17.81 5.28 11.36
CA VAL A 194 -17.33 5.39 9.98
C VAL A 194 -15.81 5.61 9.96
N TRP A 195 -15.16 4.97 9.01
CA TRP A 195 -13.72 5.04 8.82
C TRP A 195 -13.31 6.31 8.05
N ASN A 196 -12.42 7.10 8.58
CA ASN A 196 -11.96 8.32 7.91
C ASN A 196 -10.78 8.07 6.96
N PHE A 197 -11.08 7.66 5.72
CA PHE A 197 -10.07 7.43 4.67
C PHE A 197 -9.92 8.63 3.71
N GLY A 198 -10.89 9.52 3.67
CA GLY A 198 -10.94 10.64 2.73
C GLY A 198 -9.65 11.46 2.69
N PRO A 199 -9.11 11.96 3.81
CA PRO A 199 -7.88 12.75 3.84
C PRO A 199 -6.65 12.01 3.30
N ASP A 200 -6.53 10.70 3.54
CA ASP A 200 -5.41 9.91 3.04
C ASP A 200 -5.52 9.72 1.53
N ILE A 201 -6.73 9.46 1.01
CA ILE A 201 -6.98 9.34 -0.42
C ILE A 201 -6.73 10.68 -1.12
N ALA A 202 -7.17 11.81 -0.53
CA ALA A 202 -6.94 13.14 -1.07
C ALA A 202 -5.44 13.43 -1.21
N LEU A 203 -4.66 13.21 -0.15
CA LEU A 203 -3.20 13.40 -0.20
C LEU A 203 -2.54 12.55 -1.29
N LEU A 204 -2.93 11.28 -1.41
CA LEU A 204 -2.38 10.39 -2.44
C LEU A 204 -2.75 10.87 -3.85
N ALA A 205 -3.99 11.34 -4.06
CA ALA A 205 -4.44 11.89 -5.33
C ALA A 205 -3.68 13.18 -5.71
N GLU A 206 -3.41 14.06 -4.73
CA GLU A 206 -2.60 15.24 -4.95
C GLU A 206 -1.14 14.90 -5.31
N LEU A 207 -0.54 13.91 -4.65
CA LEU A 207 0.79 13.42 -5.01
C LEU A 207 0.84 12.85 -6.44
N VAL A 208 -0.21 12.16 -6.87
CA VAL A 208 -0.34 11.68 -8.26
C VAL A 208 -0.48 12.85 -9.22
N ALA A 209 -1.36 13.81 -8.95
CA ALA A 209 -1.56 14.99 -9.78
C ALA A 209 -0.27 15.83 -9.93
N ALA A 210 0.55 15.87 -8.88
CA ALA A 210 1.86 16.52 -8.87
C ALA A 210 3.00 15.66 -9.45
N HIS A 211 2.72 14.50 -10.04
CA HIS A 211 3.69 13.55 -10.57
C HIS A 211 4.76 13.08 -9.56
N ARG A 212 4.45 13.15 -8.28
CA ARG A 212 5.31 12.70 -7.18
C ARG A 212 5.03 11.26 -6.75
N LEU A 213 3.91 10.70 -7.17
CA LEU A 213 3.50 9.32 -6.92
C LEU A 213 2.99 8.73 -8.24
N THR A 214 3.52 7.58 -8.62
CA THR A 214 3.18 6.89 -9.87
C THR A 214 2.57 5.52 -9.55
N PRO A 215 1.22 5.41 -9.50
CA PRO A 215 0.57 4.11 -9.37
C PRO A 215 0.86 3.22 -10.58
N HIS A 216 1.09 1.92 -10.33
CA HIS A 216 1.35 0.97 -11.39
C HIS A 216 0.16 0.06 -11.60
N ILE A 217 -0.46 0.15 -12.78
CA ILE A 217 -1.56 -0.71 -13.23
C ILE A 217 -0.95 -1.77 -14.14
N GLY A 218 -0.83 -2.99 -13.61
CA GLY A 218 -0.28 -4.13 -14.36
C GLY A 218 -1.34 -4.92 -15.14
N TRP A 219 -2.62 -4.65 -14.88
CA TRP A 219 -3.75 -5.17 -15.63
C TRP A 219 -4.89 -4.14 -15.62
N ARG A 220 -5.52 -3.90 -16.78
CA ARG A 220 -6.72 -3.05 -16.87
C ARG A 220 -7.66 -3.65 -17.91
N GLY A 221 -8.93 -3.68 -17.61
CA GLY A 221 -9.94 -4.19 -18.55
C GLY A 221 -11.35 -3.95 -18.08
N PRO A 222 -12.33 -4.24 -18.94
CA PRO A 222 -13.73 -4.02 -18.62
C PRO A 222 -14.20 -4.94 -17.49
N TRP A 223 -15.20 -4.50 -16.76
CA TRP A 223 -15.80 -5.17 -15.61
C TRP A 223 -16.14 -6.66 -15.83
N HIS A 224 -16.70 -7.02 -16.99
CA HIS A 224 -17.08 -8.40 -17.28
C HIS A 224 -15.86 -9.36 -17.35
N ARG A 225 -14.63 -8.85 -17.46
CA ARG A 225 -13.39 -9.63 -17.40
C ARG A 225 -12.80 -9.75 -15.99
N ALA A 226 -13.57 -9.45 -14.95
CA ALA A 226 -13.13 -9.58 -13.57
C ALA A 226 -12.54 -10.97 -13.23
N PRO A 227 -13.08 -12.11 -13.69
CA PRO A 227 -12.48 -13.42 -13.44
C PRO A 227 -11.03 -13.54 -13.95
N GLU A 228 -10.72 -12.94 -15.11
CA GLU A 228 -9.36 -12.95 -15.67
C GLU A 228 -8.40 -12.11 -14.81
N ALA A 229 -8.85 -10.94 -14.34
CA ALA A 229 -8.08 -10.09 -13.44
C ALA A 229 -7.74 -10.82 -12.12
N VAL A 230 -8.73 -11.49 -11.54
CA VAL A 230 -8.56 -12.27 -10.31
C VAL A 230 -7.57 -13.42 -10.51
N GLU A 231 -7.70 -14.16 -11.62
CA GLU A 231 -6.78 -15.26 -11.94
C GLU A 231 -5.34 -14.74 -12.17
N ALA A 232 -5.20 -13.62 -12.86
CA ALA A 232 -3.90 -12.99 -13.09
C ALA A 232 -3.23 -12.51 -11.78
N LEU A 233 -4.02 -12.02 -10.81
CA LEU A 233 -3.55 -11.66 -9.47
C LEU A 233 -3.14 -12.90 -8.66
N ARG A 234 -3.98 -13.94 -8.63
CA ARG A 234 -3.72 -15.20 -7.91
C ARG A 234 -2.46 -15.91 -8.43
N SER A 235 -2.31 -15.95 -9.75
CA SER A 235 -1.12 -16.52 -10.40
C SER A 235 0.11 -15.60 -10.37
N ARG A 236 0.03 -14.45 -9.66
CA ARG A 236 1.11 -13.47 -9.52
C ARG A 236 1.65 -12.93 -10.87
N ARG A 237 0.83 -12.92 -11.91
CA ARG A 237 1.18 -12.34 -13.23
C ARG A 237 1.01 -10.83 -13.29
N VAL A 238 0.32 -10.22 -12.32
CA VAL A 238 0.15 -8.77 -12.22
C VAL A 238 1.25 -8.18 -11.33
N ALA A 239 2.04 -7.26 -11.86
CA ALA A 239 2.83 -6.34 -11.07
C ALA A 239 1.95 -5.13 -10.71
N GLY A 240 2.00 -4.64 -9.48
CA GLY A 240 1.16 -3.51 -9.06
C GLY A 240 -0.31 -3.87 -8.88
N LYS A 241 -1.20 -3.14 -9.54
CA LYS A 241 -2.66 -3.22 -9.37
C LYS A 241 -3.38 -3.75 -10.61
N ALA A 242 -4.54 -4.38 -10.39
CA ALA A 242 -5.52 -4.64 -11.43
C ALA A 242 -6.69 -3.64 -11.30
N VAL A 243 -7.16 -3.11 -12.43
CA VAL A 243 -8.25 -2.13 -12.49
C VAL A 243 -9.34 -2.65 -13.44
N LEU A 244 -10.58 -2.53 -12.99
CA LEU A 244 -11.78 -2.87 -13.77
C LEU A 244 -12.51 -1.58 -14.13
N ASP A 245 -12.76 -1.39 -15.43
CA ASP A 245 -13.56 -0.27 -15.92
C ASP A 245 -15.03 -0.71 -16.00
N ILE A 246 -15.91 0.03 -15.32
CA ILE A 246 -17.37 -0.11 -15.43
C ILE A 246 -17.80 0.78 -16.58
N THR A 247 -18.28 0.17 -17.67
CA THR A 247 -18.78 0.83 -18.90
C THR A 247 -20.28 0.67 -19.02
#